data_84e81ffdf9b298035c3c93b49270be3a
#
_entry.id   84e81ffdf9b298035c3c93b49270be3a
#
_cell.length_a   1.000
_cell.length_b   1.000
_cell.length_c   1.000
_cell.angle_alpha   90.00
_cell.angle_beta   90.00
_cell.angle_gamma   90.00
#
_symmetry.space_group_name_H-M   'P 1'
#
loop_
_entity.id
_entity.type
_entity.pdbx_description
1 polymer ?
#
loop_
_entity_poly.entity_id
_entity_poly.type
_entity_poly.pdbx_seq_one_letter_code
_entity_poly.pdbx_strand_id
1 'polypeptide(L)'
;EQQTLKPAIEQLNQQLGKLNATKNNNDKAHEATTKFTADSGFNSEDNLAFMANSGFDTYIADTQFRSRNPLFKESETYHTEKEKRRLKRRHGKPRLFTSQDFHYDKDSQTCRCPAGNLMWCSGTNIKSNNKEYTRFGGYLKDCKTCPLQEQCMRKPPTDRGRQVQFLNDASRKQLSYGDKMKIKIDSPMGRRQYSKRLGCIEPVFGNITTNKGMNKLTLRGQLKVNAQWQLYCLVHNIEKLQNTMQ
;
A
#
# COMPACT_ATOMS: atom_id res chain seq x y z
N GLU A 1 7.15 -11.34 -7.13
CA GLU A 1 7.30 -11.07 -5.67
C GLU A 1 6.02 -11.41 -4.89
N GLN A 2 4.83 -10.97 -5.34
CA GLN A 2 3.58 -11.20 -4.60
C GLN A 2 3.27 -12.68 -4.32
N GLN A 3 3.62 -13.59 -5.22
CA GLN A 3 3.33 -15.01 -5.11
C GLN A 3 4.29 -15.76 -4.18
N THR A 4 5.42 -15.16 -3.81
CA THR A 4 6.46 -15.83 -3.00
C THR A 4 6.26 -15.66 -1.49
N LEU A 5 5.41 -14.74 -1.05
CA LEU A 5 5.20 -14.43 0.36
C LEU A 5 4.59 -15.62 1.12
N LYS A 6 3.50 -16.19 0.62
CA LYS A 6 2.79 -17.29 1.29
C LYS A 6 3.69 -18.50 1.51
N PRO A 7 4.39 -19.05 0.48
CA PRO A 7 5.30 -20.17 0.67
C PRO A 7 6.43 -19.84 1.65
N ALA A 8 6.97 -18.63 1.63
CA ALA A 8 8.03 -18.23 2.56
C ALA A 8 7.56 -18.20 4.01
N ILE A 9 6.35 -17.69 4.27
CA ILE A 9 5.76 -17.68 5.62
C ILE A 9 5.43 -19.09 6.10
N GLU A 10 4.89 -19.95 5.25
CA GLU A 10 4.61 -21.35 5.59
C GLU A 10 5.90 -22.09 5.98
N GLN A 11 6.97 -21.92 5.20
CA GLN A 11 8.27 -22.47 5.51
C GLN A 11 8.84 -21.93 6.83
N LEU A 12 8.71 -20.62 7.07
CA LEU A 12 9.14 -19.99 8.32
C LEU A 12 8.38 -20.58 9.52
N ASN A 13 7.06 -20.71 9.41
CA ASN A 13 6.24 -21.30 10.47
C ASN A 13 6.61 -22.76 10.78
N GLN A 14 6.92 -23.54 9.74
CA GLN A 14 7.41 -24.92 9.93
C GLN A 14 8.74 -24.94 10.68
N GLN A 15 9.67 -24.05 10.34
CA GLN A 15 10.96 -23.93 11.03
C GLN A 15 10.81 -23.45 12.48
N LEU A 16 9.99 -22.45 12.73
CA LEU A 16 9.71 -21.95 14.07
C LEU A 16 9.00 -23.02 14.93
N GLY A 17 8.08 -23.78 14.34
CA GLY A 17 7.43 -24.90 15.01
C GLY A 17 8.44 -25.97 15.46
N LYS A 18 9.43 -26.32 14.62
CA LYS A 18 10.51 -27.24 14.97
C LYS A 18 11.40 -26.69 16.10
N LEU A 19 11.75 -25.39 16.06
CA LEU A 19 12.55 -24.74 17.10
C LEU A 19 11.81 -24.66 18.44
N ASN A 20 10.51 -24.36 18.41
CA ASN A 20 9.68 -24.32 19.63
C ASN A 20 9.43 -25.70 20.23
N ALA A 21 9.42 -26.76 19.43
CA ALA A 21 9.35 -28.14 19.92
C ALA A 21 10.61 -28.59 20.67
N THR A 22 11.75 -27.95 20.40
CA THR A 22 13.03 -28.23 21.09
C THR A 22 13.28 -27.36 22.32
N LYS A 23 12.48 -26.32 22.55
CA LYS A 23 12.58 -25.46 23.74
C LYS A 23 11.84 -26.07 24.92
N ASN A 24 12.50 -26.24 26.06
CA ASN A 24 11.89 -26.66 27.31
C ASN A 24 10.83 -25.65 27.79
N ASN A 25 9.76 -26.13 28.42
CA ASN A 25 8.56 -25.40 28.82
C ASN A 25 8.77 -24.20 29.78
N ASN A 26 9.99 -23.89 30.19
CA ASN A 26 10.29 -22.79 31.14
C ASN A 26 10.50 -21.40 30.48
N ASP A 27 10.60 -21.33 29.15
CA ASP A 27 10.84 -20.07 28.40
C ASP A 27 9.55 -19.43 27.85
N LYS A 28 8.37 -19.82 28.32
CA LYS A 28 7.08 -19.27 27.86
C LYS A 28 6.75 -17.86 28.39
N ALA A 29 7.67 -17.20 29.08
CA ALA A 29 7.48 -15.83 29.50
C ALA A 29 7.78 -14.88 28.33
N HIS A 30 6.73 -14.21 27.84
CA HIS A 30 6.67 -13.22 26.77
C HIS A 30 6.70 -13.78 25.33
N GLU A 31 5.60 -14.34 24.89
CA GLU A 31 5.24 -14.32 23.47
C GLU A 31 4.92 -12.88 23.04
N ALA A 32 5.97 -12.07 22.90
CA ALA A 32 5.86 -10.83 22.16
C ALA A 32 5.48 -11.20 20.73
N THR A 33 4.32 -10.73 20.27
CA THR A 33 3.83 -10.97 18.90
C THR A 33 4.94 -10.68 17.92
N THR A 34 5.40 -11.70 17.18
CA THR A 34 6.51 -11.56 16.23
C THR A 34 6.16 -10.53 15.17
N LYS A 35 6.99 -9.50 15.03
CA LYS A 35 6.77 -8.43 14.06
C LYS A 35 7.32 -8.86 12.71
N PHE A 36 6.48 -8.75 11.69
CA PHE A 36 6.84 -9.06 10.31
C PHE A 36 6.85 -7.79 9.48
N THR A 37 7.95 -7.54 8.78
CA THR A 37 8.09 -6.40 7.87
C THR A 37 8.48 -6.89 6.50
N ALA A 38 7.82 -6.38 5.46
CA ALA A 38 8.15 -6.71 4.07
C ALA A 38 8.10 -5.48 3.17
N ASP A 39 8.70 -5.58 2.00
CA ASP A 39 8.74 -4.50 1.02
C ASP A 39 7.39 -4.28 0.34
N SER A 40 7.27 -3.13 -0.31
CA SER A 40 6.05 -2.73 -1.04
C SER A 40 5.69 -3.67 -2.20
N GLY A 41 6.63 -4.43 -2.73
CA GLY A 41 6.39 -5.47 -3.72
C GLY A 41 5.47 -6.59 -3.23
N PHE A 42 5.37 -6.79 -1.92
CA PHE A 42 4.47 -7.77 -1.30
C PHE A 42 3.08 -7.21 -0.93
N ASN A 43 2.84 -5.92 -1.15
CA ASN A 43 1.57 -5.27 -0.81
C ASN A 43 0.50 -5.60 -1.85
N SER A 44 -0.22 -6.68 -1.63
CA SER A 44 -1.45 -7.05 -2.36
C SER A 44 -2.55 -7.39 -1.38
N GLU A 45 -3.80 -7.25 -1.79
CA GLU A 45 -4.95 -7.52 -0.92
C GLU A 45 -4.93 -8.97 -0.40
N ASP A 46 -4.58 -9.94 -1.28
CA ASP A 46 -4.50 -11.36 -0.93
C ASP A 46 -3.38 -11.66 0.08
N ASN A 47 -2.21 -11.03 -0.07
CA ASN A 47 -1.11 -11.18 0.87
C ASN A 47 -1.44 -10.55 2.22
N LEU A 48 -2.06 -9.37 2.21
CA LEU A 48 -2.46 -8.69 3.44
C LEU A 48 -3.56 -9.45 4.19
N ALA A 49 -4.52 -10.05 3.46
CA ALA A 49 -5.53 -10.93 4.03
C ALA A 49 -4.89 -12.17 4.67
N PHE A 50 -3.96 -12.82 3.96
CA PHE A 50 -3.22 -13.97 4.48
C PHE A 50 -2.42 -13.61 5.74
N MET A 51 -1.70 -12.50 5.72
CA MET A 51 -0.90 -12.04 6.86
C MET A 51 -1.76 -11.63 8.06
N ALA A 52 -2.96 -11.10 7.85
CA ALA A 52 -3.88 -10.78 8.94
C ALA A 52 -4.31 -12.03 9.74
N ASN A 53 -4.30 -13.21 9.10
CA ASN A 53 -4.66 -14.48 9.70
C ASN A 53 -3.44 -15.31 10.17
N SER A 54 -2.22 -14.83 9.94
CA SER A 54 -0.99 -15.58 10.23
C SER A 54 -0.47 -15.45 11.67
N GLY A 55 -1.11 -14.60 12.50
CA GLY A 55 -0.68 -14.34 13.88
C GLY A 55 0.52 -13.38 14.01
N PHE A 56 1.09 -12.87 12.90
CA PHE A 56 2.16 -11.90 12.92
C PHE A 56 1.65 -10.46 13.03
N ASP A 57 2.36 -9.62 13.79
CA ASP A 57 2.18 -8.18 13.77
C ASP A 57 2.85 -7.58 12.52
N THR A 58 2.09 -7.50 11.42
CA THR A 58 2.60 -7.24 10.08
C THR A 58 2.66 -5.75 9.73
N TYR A 59 3.75 -5.36 9.05
CA TYR A 59 3.99 -4.01 8.51
C TYR A 59 4.50 -4.11 7.07
N ILE A 60 3.63 -3.88 6.09
CA ILE A 60 3.95 -3.91 4.65
C ILE A 60 3.54 -2.57 4.03
N ALA A 61 4.51 -1.78 3.59
CA ALA A 61 4.24 -0.49 2.96
C ALA A 61 3.63 -0.66 1.56
N ASP A 62 2.83 0.30 1.15
CA ASP A 62 2.45 0.45 -0.25
C ASP A 62 3.45 1.35 -1.00
N THR A 63 3.35 1.40 -2.32
CA THR A 63 4.24 2.18 -3.18
C THR A 63 4.20 3.69 -2.92
N GLN A 64 3.14 4.19 -2.27
CA GLN A 64 2.95 5.61 -1.96
C GLN A 64 3.32 5.99 -0.52
N PHE A 65 3.81 5.04 0.28
CA PHE A 65 4.14 5.25 1.69
C PHE A 65 5.08 6.44 1.91
N ARG A 66 6.14 6.57 1.09
CA ARG A 66 7.11 7.67 1.20
C ARG A 66 6.48 9.02 0.87
N SER A 67 5.66 9.10 -0.18
CA SER A 67 5.01 10.35 -0.59
C SER A 67 3.97 10.87 0.41
N ARG A 68 3.42 9.99 1.26
CA ARG A 68 2.51 10.38 2.34
C ARG A 68 3.23 10.85 3.62
N ASN A 69 4.53 10.67 3.72
CA ASN A 69 5.27 11.14 4.88
C ASN A 69 5.38 12.67 4.85
N PRO A 70 4.92 13.40 5.90
CA PRO A 70 5.02 14.85 5.95
C PRO A 70 6.45 15.40 5.77
N LEU A 71 7.45 14.66 6.25
CA LEU A 71 8.87 15.03 6.13
C LEU A 71 9.39 14.99 4.70
N PHE A 72 8.76 14.22 3.81
CA PHE A 72 9.24 14.01 2.44
C PHE A 72 8.23 14.48 1.38
N LYS A 73 7.08 15.00 1.82
CA LYS A 73 5.99 15.39 0.92
C LYS A 73 6.40 16.44 -0.12
N GLU A 74 7.34 17.32 0.24
CA GLU A 74 7.81 18.40 -0.61
C GLU A 74 9.19 18.11 -1.23
N SER A 75 9.81 16.97 -0.92
CA SER A 75 11.14 16.64 -1.43
C SER A 75 11.05 16.15 -2.87
N GLU A 76 11.58 16.95 -3.81
CA GLU A 76 11.71 16.59 -5.23
C GLU A 76 12.54 15.31 -5.45
N THR A 77 13.40 14.95 -4.50
CA THR A 77 14.31 13.81 -4.57
C THR A 77 13.57 12.48 -4.61
N TYR A 78 12.32 12.41 -4.08
CA TYR A 78 11.53 11.18 -4.01
C TYR A 78 10.50 11.03 -5.14
N HIS A 79 10.39 12.04 -6.00
CA HIS A 79 9.52 11.94 -7.17
C HIS A 79 10.27 11.27 -8.32
N THR A 80 9.69 10.20 -8.85
CA THR A 80 10.18 9.60 -10.09
C THR A 80 10.08 10.62 -11.24
N GLU A 81 10.91 10.49 -12.28
CA GLU A 81 10.84 11.36 -13.46
C GLU A 81 9.42 11.38 -14.09
N LYS A 82 8.70 10.27 -13.99
CA LYS A 82 7.30 10.17 -14.42
C LYS A 82 6.37 11.05 -13.57
N GLU A 83 6.59 11.08 -12.26
CA GLU A 83 5.82 11.92 -11.33
C GLU A 83 6.18 13.39 -11.48
N LYS A 84 7.45 13.72 -11.64
CA LYS A 84 7.92 15.09 -11.95
C LYS A 84 7.27 15.62 -13.24
N ARG A 85 7.21 14.79 -14.30
CA ARG A 85 6.50 15.13 -15.54
C ARG A 85 5.00 15.29 -15.34
N ARG A 86 4.39 14.48 -14.49
CA ARG A 86 2.96 14.57 -14.13
C ARG A 86 2.67 15.84 -13.32
N LEU A 87 3.52 16.19 -12.38
CA LEU A 87 3.43 17.43 -11.60
C LEU A 87 3.59 18.65 -12.51
N LYS A 88 4.62 18.68 -13.38
CA LYS A 88 4.80 19.76 -14.37
C LYS A 88 3.59 19.92 -15.31
N ARG A 89 2.94 18.82 -15.72
CA ARG A 89 1.71 18.89 -16.53
C ARG A 89 0.50 19.41 -15.74
N ARG A 90 0.50 19.31 -14.41
CA ARG A 90 -0.55 19.86 -13.52
C ARG A 90 -0.33 21.33 -13.19
N HIS A 91 0.92 21.79 -13.20
CA HIS A 91 1.23 23.23 -13.04
C HIS A 91 0.60 24.00 -14.21
N GLY A 92 -0.34 24.88 -13.90
CA GLY A 92 -1.08 25.70 -14.88
C GLY A 92 -2.44 25.16 -15.32
N LYS A 93 -2.86 23.94 -14.92
CA LYS A 93 -4.23 23.49 -15.17
C LYS A 93 -5.09 23.66 -13.92
N PRO A 94 -6.25 24.28 -14.01
CA PRO A 94 -7.14 24.43 -12.87
C PRO A 94 -7.50 23.06 -12.29
N ARG A 95 -7.52 22.95 -10.96
CA ARG A 95 -7.97 21.75 -10.27
C ARG A 95 -9.45 21.54 -10.58
N LEU A 96 -9.77 20.43 -11.22
CA LEU A 96 -11.18 20.08 -11.46
C LEU A 96 -11.85 19.64 -10.15
N PHE A 97 -13.12 19.99 -10.01
CA PHE A 97 -13.96 19.56 -8.90
C PHE A 97 -13.99 18.03 -8.78
N THR A 98 -13.84 17.55 -7.57
CA THR A 98 -13.94 16.14 -7.17
C THR A 98 -15.31 15.87 -6.54
N SER A 99 -15.64 14.63 -6.21
CA SER A 99 -16.90 14.32 -5.50
C SER A 99 -17.05 15.04 -4.16
N GLN A 100 -15.95 15.43 -3.52
CA GLN A 100 -15.95 16.15 -2.23
C GLN A 100 -16.40 17.61 -2.36
N ASP A 101 -16.33 18.18 -3.55
CA ASP A 101 -16.74 19.55 -3.84
C ASP A 101 -18.25 19.65 -4.13
N PHE A 102 -18.95 18.50 -4.19
CA PHE A 102 -20.41 18.42 -4.41
C PHE A 102 -21.14 18.15 -3.09
N HIS A 103 -22.25 18.82 -2.89
CA HIS A 103 -23.11 18.64 -1.71
C HIS A 103 -24.06 17.45 -1.93
N TYR A 104 -23.72 16.30 -1.35
CA TYR A 104 -24.57 15.13 -1.33
C TYR A 104 -25.22 14.97 0.04
N ASP A 105 -26.54 15.10 0.08
CA ASP A 105 -27.37 14.76 1.23
C ASP A 105 -27.86 13.32 1.09
N LYS A 106 -27.48 12.48 2.05
CA LYS A 106 -27.77 11.05 2.04
C LYS A 106 -29.22 10.76 2.45
N ASP A 107 -29.76 11.55 3.36
CA ASP A 107 -31.09 11.33 3.92
C ASP A 107 -32.16 11.64 2.88
N SER A 108 -32.02 12.77 2.18
CA SER A 108 -32.88 13.15 1.09
C SER A 108 -32.50 12.57 -0.27
N GLN A 109 -31.34 11.89 -0.36
CA GLN A 109 -30.75 11.39 -1.61
C GLN A 109 -30.65 12.45 -2.71
N THR A 110 -30.38 13.68 -2.33
CA THR A 110 -30.23 14.80 -3.26
C THR A 110 -28.78 15.23 -3.38
N CYS A 111 -28.38 15.70 -4.55
CA CYS A 111 -27.03 16.21 -4.79
C CYS A 111 -27.10 17.60 -5.43
N ARG A 112 -26.31 18.55 -4.92
CA ARG A 112 -26.10 19.88 -5.52
C ARG A 112 -24.68 20.03 -6.00
N CYS A 113 -24.51 20.61 -7.19
CA CYS A 113 -23.19 20.92 -7.72
C CYS A 113 -22.60 22.18 -7.04
N PRO A 114 -21.29 22.47 -7.20
CA PRO A 114 -20.65 23.68 -6.64
C PRO A 114 -21.26 24.99 -7.11
N ALA A 115 -21.96 25.01 -8.26
CA ALA A 115 -22.72 26.17 -8.75
C ALA A 115 -24.15 26.27 -8.14
N GLY A 116 -24.50 25.36 -7.20
CA GLY A 116 -25.79 25.36 -6.50
C GLY A 116 -26.93 24.64 -7.24
N ASN A 117 -26.75 24.19 -8.47
CA ASN A 117 -27.78 23.51 -9.25
C ASN A 117 -28.04 22.09 -8.74
N LEU A 118 -29.30 21.69 -8.72
CA LEU A 118 -29.73 20.35 -8.34
C LEU A 118 -29.30 19.33 -9.44
N MET A 119 -28.83 18.17 -9.02
CA MET A 119 -28.46 17.08 -9.90
C MET A 119 -29.46 15.93 -9.78
N TRP A 120 -29.76 15.27 -10.89
CA TRP A 120 -30.66 14.11 -10.89
C TRP A 120 -29.90 12.83 -10.55
N CYS A 121 -30.53 11.92 -9.80
CA CYS A 121 -29.98 10.62 -9.48
C CYS A 121 -30.06 9.71 -10.73
N SER A 122 -28.91 9.33 -11.28
CA SER A 122 -28.85 8.47 -12.44
C SER A 122 -28.81 6.97 -12.12
N GLY A 123 -28.63 6.64 -10.85
CA GLY A 123 -28.69 5.27 -10.35
C GLY A 123 -28.11 5.13 -8.95
N THR A 124 -28.72 4.24 -8.21
CA THR A 124 -28.27 3.79 -6.89
C THR A 124 -27.68 2.38 -7.00
N ASN A 125 -26.75 2.02 -6.10
CA ASN A 125 -26.13 0.69 -6.03
C ASN A 125 -25.39 0.26 -7.32
N ILE A 126 -24.81 1.23 -8.03
CA ILE A 126 -23.99 0.94 -9.22
C ILE A 126 -22.71 0.28 -8.77
N LYS A 127 -22.48 -0.97 -9.18
CA LYS A 127 -21.26 -1.72 -8.86
C LYS A 127 -20.09 -1.30 -9.76
N SER A 128 -19.00 -0.91 -9.13
CA SER A 128 -17.72 -0.64 -9.80
C SER A 128 -16.57 -1.01 -8.86
N ASN A 129 -15.61 -1.83 -9.34
CA ASN A 129 -14.47 -2.30 -8.55
C ASN A 129 -14.86 -2.89 -7.19
N ASN A 130 -15.85 -3.77 -7.16
CA ASN A 130 -16.41 -4.40 -5.95
C ASN A 130 -16.95 -3.42 -4.89
N LYS A 131 -17.27 -2.20 -5.29
CA LYS A 131 -17.88 -1.18 -4.43
C LYS A 131 -19.17 -0.69 -5.04
N GLU A 132 -20.11 -0.30 -4.20
CA GLU A 132 -21.40 0.22 -4.61
C GLU A 132 -21.42 1.74 -4.50
N TYR A 133 -21.95 2.39 -5.53
CA TYR A 133 -21.99 3.84 -5.66
C TYR A 133 -23.40 4.32 -6.00
N THR A 134 -23.73 5.51 -5.49
CA THR A 134 -24.85 6.31 -5.98
C THR A 134 -24.30 7.36 -6.95
N ARG A 135 -24.88 7.46 -8.15
CA ARG A 135 -24.43 8.37 -9.22
C ARG A 135 -25.46 9.46 -9.46
N PHE A 136 -24.94 10.67 -9.57
CA PHE A 136 -25.73 11.85 -9.93
C PHE A 136 -25.23 12.46 -11.25
N GLY A 137 -26.17 13.01 -12.02
CA GLY A 137 -25.90 13.72 -13.26
C GLY A 137 -26.43 15.15 -13.21
N GLY A 138 -25.64 16.11 -13.68
CA GLY A 138 -26.11 17.47 -13.90
C GLY A 138 -26.95 17.56 -15.18
N TYR A 139 -27.91 18.47 -15.20
CA TYR A 139 -28.68 18.75 -16.42
C TYR A 139 -27.78 19.45 -17.44
N LEU A 140 -27.90 19.01 -18.69
CA LEU A 140 -27.08 19.54 -19.79
C LEU A 140 -27.26 21.06 -19.96
N LYS A 141 -28.47 21.56 -19.85
CA LYS A 141 -28.79 22.98 -19.93
C LYS A 141 -28.05 23.83 -18.90
N ASP A 142 -27.96 23.32 -17.66
CA ASP A 142 -27.33 24.04 -16.54
C ASP A 142 -25.81 23.97 -16.67
N CYS A 143 -25.27 22.86 -17.18
CA CYS A 143 -23.84 22.66 -17.36
C CYS A 143 -23.26 23.46 -18.56
N LYS A 144 -24.04 23.69 -19.62
CA LYS A 144 -23.61 24.47 -20.81
C LYS A 144 -23.39 25.94 -20.50
N THR A 145 -24.23 26.54 -19.63
CA THR A 145 -24.17 27.95 -19.26
C THR A 145 -23.47 28.22 -17.94
N CYS A 146 -22.86 27.18 -17.34
CA CYS A 146 -22.29 27.27 -16.01
C CYS A 146 -20.99 28.08 -15.98
N PRO A 147 -20.86 29.11 -15.13
CA PRO A 147 -19.65 29.91 -15.02
C PRO A 147 -18.45 29.11 -14.45
N LEU A 148 -18.72 28.00 -13.76
CA LEU A 148 -17.69 27.12 -13.20
C LEU A 148 -17.36 25.92 -14.10
N GLN A 149 -17.76 25.95 -15.38
CA GLN A 149 -17.62 24.84 -16.31
C GLN A 149 -16.15 24.39 -16.47
N GLU A 150 -15.21 25.31 -16.61
CA GLU A 150 -13.78 25.02 -16.80
C GLU A 150 -13.16 24.34 -15.58
N GLN A 151 -13.68 24.63 -14.37
CA GLN A 151 -13.25 23.98 -13.14
C GLN A 151 -13.97 22.64 -12.91
N CYS A 152 -15.10 22.43 -13.58
CA CYS A 152 -15.93 21.24 -13.42
C CYS A 152 -15.62 20.14 -14.44
N MET A 153 -15.36 20.51 -15.69
CA MET A 153 -15.20 19.58 -16.80
C MET A 153 -14.03 19.96 -17.70
N ARG A 154 -13.31 18.93 -18.22
CA ARG A 154 -12.16 19.16 -19.13
C ARG A 154 -12.54 19.66 -20.51
N LYS A 155 -13.76 19.36 -20.93
CA LYS A 155 -14.34 19.73 -22.23
C LYS A 155 -15.76 20.24 -22.00
N PRO A 156 -16.26 21.16 -22.83
CA PRO A 156 -17.66 21.55 -22.79
C PRO A 156 -18.59 20.35 -22.93
N PRO A 157 -19.74 20.34 -22.24
CA PRO A 157 -20.69 19.24 -22.32
C PRO A 157 -21.39 19.23 -23.69
N THR A 158 -21.33 18.11 -24.39
CA THR A 158 -22.05 17.90 -25.65
C THR A 158 -23.42 17.26 -25.45
N ASP A 159 -23.43 16.06 -24.83
CA ASP A 159 -24.63 15.20 -24.72
C ASP A 159 -25.09 15.04 -23.26
N ARG A 160 -24.17 15.14 -22.31
CA ARG A 160 -24.45 14.93 -20.88
C ARG A 160 -23.76 15.96 -20.03
N GLY A 161 -24.40 16.35 -18.94
CA GLY A 161 -23.80 17.19 -17.91
C GLY A 161 -22.77 16.44 -17.05
N ARG A 162 -22.20 17.13 -16.07
CA ARG A 162 -21.23 16.56 -15.14
C ARG A 162 -21.82 15.34 -14.41
N GLN A 163 -21.09 14.25 -14.36
CA GLN A 163 -21.42 13.09 -13.55
C GLN A 163 -20.50 13.00 -12.33
N VAL A 164 -21.08 12.65 -11.18
CA VAL A 164 -20.37 12.44 -9.93
C VAL A 164 -20.89 11.16 -9.26
N GLN A 165 -20.00 10.46 -8.54
CA GLN A 165 -20.33 9.22 -7.83
C GLN A 165 -19.93 9.34 -6.36
N PHE A 166 -20.82 8.87 -5.49
CA PHE A 166 -20.59 8.77 -4.05
C PHE A 166 -20.63 7.31 -3.63
N LEU A 167 -19.67 6.92 -2.80
CA LEU A 167 -19.61 5.57 -2.27
C LEU A 167 -20.72 5.36 -1.25
N ASN A 168 -21.48 4.28 -1.38
CA ASN A 168 -22.54 3.92 -0.45
C ASN A 168 -21.96 3.48 0.91
N ASP A 169 -22.67 3.79 2.00
CA ASP A 169 -22.18 3.53 3.38
C ASP A 169 -21.97 2.04 3.68
N ALA A 170 -22.79 1.18 3.08
CA ALA A 170 -22.62 -0.26 3.19
C ALA A 170 -21.23 -0.73 2.67
N SER A 171 -20.74 -0.08 1.61
CA SER A 171 -19.41 -0.33 1.04
C SER A 171 -18.28 0.38 1.81
N ARG A 172 -18.61 1.36 2.66
CA ARG A 172 -17.64 2.04 3.54
C ARG A 172 -17.32 1.25 4.81
N LYS A 173 -18.24 0.38 5.26
CA LYS A 173 -18.12 -0.30 6.57
C LYS A 173 -17.02 -1.36 6.61
N GLN A 174 -16.59 -1.88 5.47
CA GLN A 174 -15.45 -2.80 5.42
C GLN A 174 -14.24 -2.11 4.77
N LEU A 175 -13.32 -1.65 5.62
CA LEU A 175 -11.99 -1.25 5.17
C LEU A 175 -11.30 -2.48 4.54
N SER A 176 -10.77 -2.31 3.32
CA SER A 176 -9.92 -3.34 2.72
C SER A 176 -8.70 -3.61 3.60
N TYR A 177 -8.09 -4.78 3.46
CA TYR A 177 -6.85 -5.08 4.19
C TYR A 177 -5.75 -4.06 3.84
N GLY A 178 -5.71 -3.59 2.59
CA GLY A 178 -4.82 -2.52 2.16
C GLY A 178 -5.08 -1.20 2.88
N ASP A 179 -6.34 -0.79 3.07
CA ASP A 179 -6.66 0.44 3.79
C ASP A 179 -6.35 0.32 5.29
N LYS A 180 -6.62 -0.83 5.92
CA LYS A 180 -6.22 -1.13 7.30
C LYS A 180 -4.71 -1.05 7.46
N MET A 181 -3.95 -1.63 6.53
CA MET A 181 -2.49 -1.60 6.55
C MET A 181 -1.95 -0.18 6.35
N LYS A 182 -2.54 0.64 5.48
CA LYS A 182 -2.16 2.06 5.31
C LYS A 182 -2.34 2.84 6.60
N ILE A 183 -3.49 2.71 7.26
CA ILE A 183 -3.75 3.38 8.55
C ILE A 183 -2.71 2.95 9.59
N LYS A 184 -2.44 1.65 9.69
CA LYS A 184 -1.48 1.08 10.63
C LYS A 184 -0.06 1.61 10.37
N ILE A 185 0.42 1.54 9.12
CA ILE A 185 1.80 1.87 8.78
C ILE A 185 2.07 3.39 8.76
N ASP A 186 1.05 4.21 8.47
CA ASP A 186 1.15 5.67 8.48
C ASP A 186 1.10 6.26 9.89
N SER A 187 0.72 5.47 10.91
CA SER A 187 0.81 5.88 12.31
C SER A 187 2.26 6.13 12.74
N PRO A 188 2.54 6.98 13.74
CA PRO A 188 3.90 7.23 14.24
C PRO A 188 4.61 5.94 14.66
N MET A 189 3.90 5.02 15.32
CA MET A 189 4.42 3.71 15.72
C MET A 189 4.69 2.82 14.49
N GLY A 190 3.77 2.77 13.53
CA GLY A 190 3.92 2.01 12.30
C GLY A 190 5.13 2.44 11.50
N ARG A 191 5.33 3.74 11.33
CA ARG A 191 6.52 4.33 10.68
C ARG A 191 7.81 3.95 11.38
N ARG A 192 7.84 4.05 12.72
CA ARG A 192 9.00 3.65 13.53
C ARG A 192 9.31 2.15 13.39
N GLN A 193 8.30 1.28 13.41
CA GLN A 193 8.51 -0.16 13.26
C GLN A 193 8.98 -0.52 11.83
N TYR A 194 8.35 0.07 10.81
CA TYR A 194 8.72 -0.19 9.43
C TYR A 194 10.15 0.30 9.10
N SER A 195 10.59 1.43 9.66
CA SER A 195 11.94 1.97 9.43
C SER A 195 13.04 1.05 9.95
N LYS A 196 12.78 0.24 10.99
CA LYS A 196 13.75 -0.74 11.52
C LYS A 196 14.14 -1.81 10.50
N ARG A 197 13.32 -2.03 9.46
CA ARG A 197 13.60 -2.96 8.36
C ARG A 197 14.94 -2.70 7.70
N LEU A 198 15.27 -1.45 7.46
CA LEU A 198 16.54 -1.05 6.83
C LEU A 198 17.73 -1.50 7.68
N GLY A 199 17.69 -1.27 8.98
CA GLY A 199 18.75 -1.67 9.90
C GLY A 199 18.90 -3.18 10.10
N CYS A 200 17.88 -3.98 9.75
CA CYS A 200 17.95 -5.44 9.87
C CYS A 200 18.44 -6.13 8.59
N ILE A 201 17.96 -5.69 7.43
CA ILE A 201 18.18 -6.40 6.16
C ILE A 201 19.38 -5.86 5.39
N GLU A 202 19.54 -4.55 5.30
CA GLU A 202 20.62 -3.94 4.52
C GLU A 202 22.03 -4.34 5.02
N PRO A 203 22.32 -4.38 6.35
CA PRO A 203 23.61 -4.84 6.83
C PRO A 203 23.90 -6.30 6.47
N VAL A 204 22.87 -7.18 6.45
CA VAL A 204 23.04 -8.59 6.06
C VAL A 204 23.41 -8.70 4.58
N PHE A 205 22.67 -8.03 3.71
CA PHE A 205 22.99 -8.01 2.28
C PHE A 205 24.34 -7.32 2.01
N GLY A 206 24.63 -6.21 2.68
CA GLY A 206 25.91 -5.53 2.59
C GLY A 206 27.08 -6.43 2.98
N ASN A 207 26.96 -7.19 4.07
CA ASN A 207 28.00 -8.14 4.48
C ASN A 207 28.16 -9.27 3.46
N ILE A 208 27.06 -9.86 2.97
CA ILE A 208 27.13 -10.95 1.99
C ILE A 208 27.71 -10.47 0.66
N THR A 209 27.28 -9.30 0.17
CA THR A 209 27.68 -8.79 -1.15
C THR A 209 29.07 -8.17 -1.15
N THR A 210 29.37 -7.34 -0.15
CA THR A 210 30.62 -6.57 -0.10
C THR A 210 31.73 -7.33 0.61
N ASN A 211 31.52 -7.76 1.87
CA ASN A 211 32.57 -8.37 2.67
C ASN A 211 32.86 -9.81 2.24
N LYS A 212 31.82 -10.56 1.84
CA LYS A 212 31.99 -11.96 1.38
C LYS A 212 32.07 -12.09 -0.16
N GLY A 213 32.01 -10.97 -0.89
CA GLY A 213 32.23 -10.92 -2.33
C GLY A 213 31.13 -11.52 -3.20
N MET A 214 29.93 -11.77 -2.66
CA MET A 214 28.81 -12.30 -3.43
C MET A 214 28.08 -11.18 -4.21
N ASN A 215 28.78 -10.48 -5.07
CA ASN A 215 28.20 -9.44 -5.92
C ASN A 215 27.55 -9.97 -7.21
N LYS A 216 27.79 -11.24 -7.55
CA LYS A 216 27.19 -11.94 -8.69
C LYS A 216 27.11 -13.45 -8.43
N LEU A 217 26.10 -14.09 -9.04
CA LEU A 217 25.97 -15.54 -9.04
C LEU A 217 26.92 -16.12 -10.06
N THR A 218 27.80 -17.04 -9.65
CA THR A 218 28.82 -17.66 -10.50
C THR A 218 28.40 -19.02 -11.06
N LEU A 219 27.44 -19.68 -10.40
CA LEU A 219 26.91 -20.98 -10.82
C LEU A 219 25.68 -20.81 -11.71
N ARG A 220 25.38 -21.82 -12.53
CA ARG A 220 24.19 -21.85 -13.41
C ARG A 220 23.23 -22.95 -12.99
N GLY A 221 21.95 -22.67 -13.15
CA GLY A 221 20.83 -23.55 -12.78
C GLY A 221 20.38 -23.34 -11.33
N GLN A 222 19.07 -23.45 -11.14
CA GLN A 222 18.39 -23.09 -9.89
C GLN A 222 18.96 -23.81 -8.66
N LEU A 223 19.19 -25.11 -8.75
CA LEU A 223 19.72 -25.91 -7.63
C LEU A 223 21.11 -25.43 -7.19
N LYS A 224 22.02 -25.24 -8.15
CA LYS A 224 23.40 -24.83 -7.86
C LYS A 224 23.47 -23.41 -7.33
N VAL A 225 22.69 -22.49 -7.92
CA VAL A 225 22.57 -21.09 -7.46
C VAL A 225 22.00 -21.05 -6.04
N ASN A 226 20.97 -21.84 -5.76
CA ASN A 226 20.38 -21.90 -4.43
C ASN A 226 21.38 -22.46 -3.39
N ALA A 227 22.13 -23.50 -3.73
CA ALA A 227 23.18 -24.03 -2.87
C ALA A 227 24.28 -22.98 -2.61
N GLN A 228 24.72 -22.25 -3.63
CA GLN A 228 25.66 -21.13 -3.49
C GLN A 228 25.13 -20.08 -2.51
N TRP A 229 23.88 -19.65 -2.68
CA TRP A 229 23.23 -18.67 -1.79
C TRP A 229 23.17 -19.17 -0.34
N GLN A 230 22.75 -20.42 -0.13
CA GLN A 230 22.66 -21.01 1.20
C GLN A 230 24.01 -21.08 1.91
N LEU A 231 25.10 -21.37 1.18
CA LEU A 231 26.45 -21.38 1.74
C LEU A 231 26.87 -19.98 2.23
N TYR A 232 26.60 -18.93 1.46
CA TYR A 232 26.89 -17.56 1.89
C TYR A 232 26.07 -17.16 3.13
N CYS A 233 24.79 -17.54 3.17
CA CYS A 233 23.95 -17.32 4.34
C CYS A 233 24.45 -18.08 5.57
N LEU A 234 24.91 -19.35 5.40
CA LEU A 234 25.49 -20.15 6.46
C LEU A 234 26.73 -19.48 7.06
N VAL A 235 27.67 -19.08 6.20
CA VAL A 235 28.91 -18.41 6.63
C VAL A 235 28.60 -17.11 7.37
N HIS A 236 27.63 -16.30 6.86
CA HIS A 236 27.18 -15.09 7.53
C HIS A 236 26.61 -15.38 8.93
N ASN A 237 25.81 -16.44 9.06
CA ASN A 237 25.20 -16.82 10.34
C ASN A 237 26.23 -17.33 11.36
N ILE A 238 27.22 -18.10 10.91
CA ILE A 238 28.34 -18.59 11.76
C ILE A 238 29.14 -17.40 12.30
N GLU A 239 29.49 -16.43 11.45
CA GLU A 239 30.22 -15.23 11.84
C GLU A 239 29.39 -14.41 12.86
N LYS A 240 28.08 -14.30 12.65
CA LYS A 240 27.20 -13.59 13.56
C LYS A 240 27.11 -14.28 14.91
N LEU A 241 27.02 -15.60 14.96
CA LEU A 241 27.07 -16.37 16.20
C LEU A 241 28.39 -16.17 16.93
N GLN A 242 29.52 -16.25 16.23
CA GLN A 242 30.82 -16.01 16.82
C GLN A 242 30.95 -14.64 17.48
N ASN A 243 30.43 -13.58 16.81
CA ASN A 243 30.46 -12.22 17.34
C ASN A 243 29.49 -11.98 18.51
N THR A 244 28.49 -12.85 18.70
CA THR A 244 27.56 -12.75 19.85
C THR A 244 28.02 -13.56 21.06
N MET A 245 29.02 -14.43 20.90
CA MET A 245 29.59 -15.25 21.97
C MET A 245 30.81 -14.61 22.62
N GLN A 246 31.32 -13.52 22.09
CA GLN A 246 32.35 -12.65 22.66
C GLN A 246 31.74 -11.54 23.51
#